data_73b00b29c74f05832f5083f247f72943
#
_entry.id   73b00b29c74f05832f5083f247f72943
#
_cell.length_a   1.000
_cell.length_b   1.000
_cell.length_c   1.000
_cell.angle_alpha   90.00
_cell.angle_beta   90.00
_cell.angle_gamma   90.00
#
_symmetry.space_group_name_H-M   'P 1'
#
loop_
_entity.id
_entity.type
_entity.pdbx_description
1 polymer ?
#
loop_
_entity_poly.entity_id
_entity_poly.type
_entity_poly.pdbx_seq_one_letter_code
_entity_poly.pdbx_strand_id
1 'polypeptide(L)'
;MQSAATVPILEPRKVLKEFFGFDGFKGNQEAVVNSVLAGEDCFVIMPTGAGKSMCYQLPAMMMEGTAIVISPLIALMKNQVDNIRGFAQKSSLAHFLNSSLSKAELNQVIEDMLSGETKLLYVAPETLKKEETIDLLKQVKISFVAVDEAHCIS
;
A
#
# COMPACT_ATOMS: atom_id res chain seq x y z
N MET A 1 -16.41 -13.25 26.66
CA MET A 1 -15.81 -12.82 26.51
C MET A 1 -15.14 -12.16 25.96
N GLN A 2 -14.87 -11.93 25.71
CA GLN A 2 -14.31 -11.43 25.18
C GLN A 2 -13.26 -11.03 24.68
N SER A 3 -12.79 -11.20 24.61
CA SER A 3 -11.50 -11.47 24.07
C SER A 3 -11.09 -10.51 22.99
N ALA A 4 -11.99 -9.94 22.31
CA ALA A 4 -11.74 -8.89 21.34
C ALA A 4 -10.99 -7.71 21.99
N ALA A 5 -11.14 -7.55 23.27
CA ALA A 5 -10.47 -6.49 24.02
C ALA A 5 -8.95 -6.67 24.06
N THR A 6 -8.43 -7.85 23.71
CA THR A 6 -7.00 -8.09 23.74
C THR A 6 -6.26 -7.59 22.49
N VAL A 7 -7.00 -7.26 21.42
CA VAL A 7 -6.38 -6.74 20.20
C VAL A 7 -6.12 -5.25 20.37
N PRO A 8 -4.85 -4.82 20.36
CA PRO A 8 -4.57 -3.39 20.52
C PRO A 8 -5.15 -2.62 19.33
N ILE A 9 -5.83 -1.54 19.63
CA ILE A 9 -6.30 -0.62 18.59
C ILE A 9 -5.11 0.27 18.25
N LEU A 10 -4.56 0.08 17.06
CA LEU A 10 -3.47 0.93 16.59
C LEU A 10 -4.02 2.29 16.22
N GLU A 11 -3.44 3.32 16.79
CA GLU A 11 -3.83 4.67 16.44
C GLU A 11 -3.00 5.17 15.26
N PRO A 12 -3.64 5.80 14.27
CA PRO A 12 -2.92 6.29 13.10
C PRO A 12 -1.72 7.19 13.43
N ARG A 13 -1.86 8.04 14.44
CA ARG A 13 -0.76 8.94 14.82
C ARG A 13 0.46 8.20 15.34
N LYS A 14 0.22 7.09 16.03
CA LYS A 14 1.29 6.27 16.55
C LYS A 14 2.05 5.57 15.42
N VAL A 15 1.31 5.05 14.46
CA VAL A 15 1.90 4.42 13.28
C VAL A 15 2.66 5.46 12.46
N LEU A 16 2.11 6.66 12.33
CA LEU A 16 2.76 7.76 11.63
C LEU A 16 4.14 8.04 12.24
N LYS A 17 4.22 8.09 13.56
CA LYS A 17 5.49 8.36 14.23
C LYS A 17 6.47 7.19 14.09
N GLU A 18 6.00 5.98 14.31
CA GLU A 18 6.87 4.79 14.30
C GLU A 18 7.43 4.48 12.91
N PHE A 19 6.61 4.56 11.87
CA PHE A 19 7.05 4.17 10.53
C PHE A 19 7.50 5.33 9.65
N PHE A 20 6.97 6.52 9.87
CA PHE A 20 7.25 7.66 9.00
C PHE A 20 8.01 8.78 9.71
N GLY A 21 8.11 8.71 11.03
CA GLY A 21 8.89 9.67 11.81
C GLY A 21 8.24 11.04 11.98
N PHE A 22 6.96 11.18 11.68
CA PHE A 22 6.24 12.44 11.85
C PHE A 22 5.42 12.46 13.14
N ASP A 23 5.38 13.61 13.78
CA ASP A 23 4.63 13.77 15.04
C ASP A 23 3.15 14.03 14.81
N GLY A 24 2.76 14.49 13.64
CA GLY A 24 1.37 14.80 13.36
C GLY A 24 1.06 14.86 11.88
N PHE A 25 -0.21 14.75 11.56
CA PHE A 25 -0.69 14.85 10.19
C PHE A 25 -0.76 16.31 9.74
N LYS A 26 -0.66 16.53 8.43
CA LYS A 26 -0.78 17.84 7.82
C LYS A 26 -2.01 17.89 6.93
N GLY A 27 -2.70 19.03 6.92
CA GLY A 27 -3.84 19.23 6.04
C GLY A 27 -4.89 18.14 6.19
N ASN A 28 -5.27 17.54 5.09
CA ASN A 28 -6.33 16.54 5.04
C ASN A 28 -5.86 15.11 5.32
N GLN A 29 -4.60 14.91 5.62
CA GLN A 29 -4.04 13.56 5.74
C GLN A 29 -4.79 12.69 6.74
N GLU A 30 -5.06 13.21 7.93
CA GLU A 30 -5.73 12.42 8.97
C GLU A 30 -7.14 12.03 8.55
N ALA A 31 -7.87 12.95 7.92
CA ALA A 31 -9.22 12.68 7.45
C ALA A 31 -9.22 11.57 6.39
N VAL A 32 -8.26 11.62 5.46
CA VAL A 32 -8.13 10.60 4.43
C VAL A 32 -7.80 9.24 5.03
N VAL A 33 -6.83 9.20 5.94
CA VAL A 33 -6.42 7.97 6.61
C VAL A 33 -7.61 7.35 7.34
N ASN A 34 -8.36 8.15 8.09
CA ASN A 34 -9.52 7.64 8.82
C ASN A 34 -10.61 7.13 7.89
N SER A 35 -10.84 7.79 6.76
CA SER A 35 -11.81 7.32 5.77
C SER A 35 -11.42 5.97 5.17
N VAL A 36 -10.14 5.81 4.85
CA VAL A 36 -9.64 4.53 4.32
C VAL A 36 -9.79 3.42 5.37
N LEU A 37 -9.42 3.72 6.62
CA LEU A 37 -9.52 2.74 7.70
C LEU A 37 -10.98 2.35 7.99
N ALA A 38 -11.91 3.27 7.75
CA ALA A 38 -13.34 3.01 7.91
C ALA A 38 -13.94 2.24 6.73
N GLY A 39 -13.16 1.98 5.69
CA GLY A 39 -13.65 1.27 4.50
C GLY A 39 -14.43 2.14 3.55
N GLU A 40 -14.31 3.46 3.68
CA GLU A 40 -15.02 4.40 2.82
C GLU A 40 -14.24 4.69 1.55
N ASP A 41 -14.95 4.91 0.46
CA ASP A 41 -14.32 5.37 -0.77
C ASP A 41 -14.03 6.87 -0.65
N CYS A 42 -12.85 7.27 -1.09
CA CYS A 42 -12.50 8.68 -1.05
C CYS A 42 -11.74 9.10 -2.32
N PHE A 43 -11.99 10.34 -2.71
CA PHE A 43 -11.29 10.97 -3.82
C PHE A 43 -10.49 12.13 -3.23
N VAL A 44 -9.17 12.09 -3.42
CA VAL A 44 -8.26 13.03 -2.76
C VAL A 44 -7.42 13.76 -3.81
N ILE A 45 -7.41 15.07 -3.73
CA ILE A 45 -6.56 15.90 -4.57
C ILE A 45 -5.54 16.58 -3.66
N MET A 46 -4.28 16.26 -3.87
CA MET A 46 -3.17 16.86 -3.12
C MET A 46 -2.05 17.23 -4.09
N PRO A 47 -1.34 18.32 -3.81
CA PRO A 47 -0.14 18.65 -4.59
C PRO A 47 0.90 17.54 -4.49
N THR A 48 1.66 17.34 -5.56
CA THR A 48 2.77 16.40 -5.57
C THR A 48 3.75 16.76 -4.45
N GLY A 49 4.19 15.78 -3.69
CA GLY A 49 5.13 15.99 -2.60
C GLY A 49 4.51 16.44 -1.29
N ALA A 50 3.18 16.54 -1.21
CA ALA A 50 2.50 16.97 0.00
C ALA A 50 2.13 15.83 0.94
N GLY A 51 2.85 14.72 0.87
CA GLY A 51 2.57 13.57 1.71
C GLY A 51 1.40 12.72 1.23
N LYS A 52 1.09 12.81 -0.06
CA LYS A 52 -0.03 12.08 -0.65
C LYS A 52 0.13 10.57 -0.49
N SER A 53 1.32 10.06 -0.72
CA SER A 53 1.61 8.62 -0.62
C SER A 53 1.34 8.06 0.77
N MET A 54 1.66 8.82 1.79
CA MET A 54 1.47 8.40 3.18
C MET A 54 0.00 8.15 3.49
N CYS A 55 -0.91 8.84 2.80
CA CYS A 55 -2.35 8.68 3.01
C CYS A 55 -2.85 7.27 2.68
N TYR A 56 -2.19 6.54 1.81
CA TYR A 56 -2.51 5.14 1.57
C TYR A 56 -1.49 4.19 2.17
N GLN A 57 -0.23 4.60 2.27
CA GLN A 57 0.80 3.74 2.86
C GLN A 57 0.53 3.45 4.33
N LEU A 58 0.12 4.45 5.09
CA LEU A 58 -0.13 4.30 6.51
C LEU A 58 -1.31 3.37 6.79
N PRO A 59 -2.50 3.56 6.17
CA PRO A 59 -3.59 2.61 6.38
C PRO A 59 -3.22 1.18 5.96
N ALA A 60 -2.42 1.04 4.90
CA ALA A 60 -1.99 -0.29 4.45
C ALA A 60 -1.21 -1.02 5.54
N MET A 61 -0.38 -0.30 6.30
CA MET A 61 0.38 -0.90 7.40
C MET A 61 -0.51 -1.33 8.55
N MET A 62 -1.66 -0.66 8.73
CA MET A 62 -2.56 -0.91 9.85
C MET A 62 -3.61 -1.99 9.55
N MET A 63 -3.98 -2.16 8.29
CA MET A 63 -5.08 -3.07 7.90
C MET A 63 -4.56 -4.45 7.59
N GLU A 64 -5.39 -5.46 7.83
CA GLU A 64 -5.10 -6.82 7.43
C GLU A 64 -5.20 -6.94 5.91
N GLY A 65 -4.25 -7.65 5.31
CA GLY A 65 -4.22 -7.87 3.88
C GLY A 65 -3.21 -6.97 3.17
N THR A 66 -3.30 -6.96 1.86
CA THR A 66 -2.40 -6.19 1.00
C THR A 66 -3.18 -5.08 0.30
N ALA A 67 -2.69 -3.85 0.41
CA ALA A 67 -3.23 -2.73 -0.35
C ALA A 67 -2.62 -2.75 -1.76
N ILE A 68 -3.46 -2.61 -2.76
CA ILE A 68 -3.03 -2.57 -4.15
C ILE A 68 -3.00 -1.11 -4.61
N VAL A 69 -1.83 -0.66 -5.04
CA VAL A 69 -1.66 0.71 -5.53
C VAL A 69 -1.43 0.66 -7.03
N ILE A 70 -2.38 1.19 -7.79
CA ILE A 70 -2.29 1.24 -9.24
C ILE A 70 -1.65 2.56 -9.63
N SER A 71 -0.51 2.49 -10.30
CA SER A 71 0.22 3.69 -10.73
C SER A 71 0.79 3.50 -12.13
N PRO A 72 0.66 4.50 -13.01
CA PRO A 72 1.25 4.42 -14.35
C PRO A 72 2.74 4.77 -14.34
N LEU A 73 3.27 5.29 -13.24
CA LEU A 73 4.63 5.80 -13.18
C LEU A 73 5.59 4.71 -12.69
N ILE A 74 5.99 3.83 -13.60
CA ILE A 74 6.83 2.67 -13.30
C ILE A 74 8.14 3.07 -12.61
N ALA A 75 8.77 4.15 -13.06
CA ALA A 75 10.03 4.61 -12.48
C ALA A 75 9.89 4.98 -11.00
N LEU A 76 8.73 5.46 -10.59
CA LEU A 76 8.50 5.87 -9.21
C LEU A 76 8.14 4.68 -8.31
N MET A 77 7.64 3.59 -8.87
CA MET A 77 7.26 2.41 -8.07
C MET A 77 8.43 1.89 -7.24
N LYS A 78 9.57 1.74 -7.88
CA LYS A 78 10.75 1.22 -7.19
C LYS A 78 11.16 2.14 -6.05
N ASN A 79 11.13 3.46 -6.28
CA ASN A 79 11.47 4.42 -5.23
C ASN A 79 10.50 4.35 -4.05
N GLN A 80 9.22 4.22 -4.33
CA GLN A 80 8.21 4.09 -3.28
C GLN A 80 8.40 2.82 -2.47
N VAL A 81 8.64 1.71 -3.15
CA VAL A 81 8.88 0.42 -2.49
C VAL A 81 10.15 0.47 -1.65
N ASP A 82 11.22 1.04 -2.19
CA ASP A 82 12.49 1.15 -1.46
C ASP A 82 12.33 2.01 -0.21
N ASN A 83 11.56 3.09 -0.29
CA ASN A 83 11.29 3.94 0.86
C ASN A 83 10.55 3.18 1.97
N ILE A 84 9.52 2.42 1.60
CA ILE A 84 8.76 1.63 2.57
C ILE A 84 9.65 0.57 3.23
N ARG A 85 10.45 -0.13 2.43
CA ARG A 85 11.37 -1.13 2.95
C ARG A 85 12.38 -0.53 3.92
N GLY A 86 12.84 0.69 3.62
CA GLY A 86 13.75 1.41 4.49
C GLY A 86 13.15 1.76 5.84
N PHE A 87 11.93 2.27 5.84
CA PHE A 87 11.23 2.60 7.08
C PHE A 87 10.94 1.37 7.93
N ALA A 88 10.44 0.33 7.30
CA ALA A 88 9.98 -0.86 7.99
C ALA A 88 11.08 -1.88 8.27
N GLN A 89 12.24 -1.72 7.64
CA GLN A 89 13.37 -2.64 7.73
C GLN A 89 12.98 -4.09 7.42
N LYS A 90 12.01 -4.27 6.51
CA LYS A 90 11.53 -5.58 6.13
C LYS A 90 11.19 -5.56 4.64
N SER A 91 11.95 -6.32 3.85
CA SER A 91 11.84 -6.28 2.39
C SER A 91 10.54 -6.88 1.86
N SER A 92 9.93 -7.80 2.59
CA SER A 92 8.70 -8.45 2.16
C SER A 92 7.45 -7.58 2.29
N LEU A 93 7.54 -6.45 3.01
CA LEU A 93 6.39 -5.60 3.31
C LEU A 93 5.83 -4.89 2.10
N ALA A 94 6.66 -4.56 1.11
CA ALA A 94 6.23 -3.85 -0.08
C ALA A 94 6.90 -4.45 -1.31
N HIS A 95 6.14 -4.55 -2.38
CA HIS A 95 6.62 -5.02 -3.68
C HIS A 95 5.98 -4.22 -4.80
N PHE A 96 6.51 -4.39 -6.01
CA PHE A 96 5.88 -3.84 -7.20
C PHE A 96 5.81 -4.91 -8.29
N LEU A 97 4.83 -4.78 -9.18
CA LEU A 97 4.67 -5.64 -10.35
C LEU A 97 4.65 -4.78 -11.59
N ASN A 98 5.62 -4.97 -12.44
CA ASN A 98 5.65 -4.39 -13.78
C ASN A 98 6.51 -5.27 -14.69
N SER A 99 6.64 -4.90 -15.96
CA SER A 99 7.34 -5.71 -16.95
C SER A 99 8.86 -5.78 -16.76
N SER A 100 9.41 -4.98 -15.84
CA SER A 100 10.86 -4.96 -15.62
C SER A 100 11.37 -6.04 -14.67
N LEU A 101 10.47 -6.74 -13.98
CA LEU A 101 10.87 -7.77 -13.02
C LEU A 101 11.45 -9.01 -13.70
N SER A 102 12.53 -9.54 -13.13
CA SER A 102 13.03 -10.85 -13.52
C SER A 102 12.09 -11.93 -12.99
N LYS A 103 12.26 -13.16 -13.50
CA LYS A 103 11.46 -14.29 -13.04
C LYS A 103 11.67 -14.56 -11.55
N ALA A 104 12.92 -14.45 -11.08
CA ALA A 104 13.24 -14.66 -9.68
C ALA A 104 12.59 -13.60 -8.80
N GLU A 105 12.60 -12.34 -9.24
CA GLU A 105 11.94 -11.25 -8.52
C GLU A 105 10.44 -11.46 -8.47
N LEU A 106 9.85 -11.87 -9.58
CA LEU A 106 8.41 -12.14 -9.64
C LEU A 106 8.02 -13.27 -8.69
N ASN A 107 8.80 -14.35 -8.66
CA ASN A 107 8.53 -15.46 -7.76
C ASN A 107 8.59 -15.04 -6.30
N GLN A 108 9.51 -14.15 -5.94
CA GLN A 108 9.60 -13.63 -4.57
C GLN A 108 8.37 -12.81 -4.21
N VAL A 109 7.88 -11.99 -5.14
CA VAL A 109 6.64 -11.24 -4.92
C VAL A 109 5.47 -12.18 -4.65
N ILE A 110 5.33 -13.21 -5.48
CA ILE A 110 4.24 -14.18 -5.34
C ILE A 110 4.32 -14.88 -3.99
N GLU A 111 5.50 -15.32 -3.59
CA GLU A 111 5.70 -16.01 -2.32
C GLU A 111 5.33 -15.13 -1.14
N ASP A 112 5.80 -13.88 -1.13
CA ASP A 112 5.53 -12.95 -0.04
C ASP A 112 4.05 -12.56 0.01
N MET A 113 3.41 -12.43 -1.15
CA MET A 113 1.98 -12.15 -1.22
C MET A 113 1.15 -13.28 -0.65
N LEU A 114 1.46 -14.51 -1.05
CA LEU A 114 0.72 -15.68 -0.60
C LEU A 114 0.93 -15.98 0.89
N SER A 115 2.08 -15.62 1.43
CA SER A 115 2.35 -15.81 2.85
C SER A 115 1.66 -14.76 3.72
N GLY A 116 1.16 -13.68 3.12
CA GLY A 116 0.49 -12.62 3.86
C GLY A 116 1.42 -11.57 4.44
N GLU A 117 2.69 -11.60 4.12
CA GLU A 117 3.66 -10.63 4.65
C GLU A 117 3.60 -9.27 3.95
N THR A 118 3.15 -9.24 2.69
CA THR A 118 3.16 -8.01 1.91
C THR A 118 1.97 -7.13 2.26
N LYS A 119 2.23 -5.88 2.62
CA LYS A 119 1.21 -4.88 2.97
C LYS A 119 0.88 -3.95 1.82
N LEU A 120 1.82 -3.73 0.91
CA LEU A 120 1.66 -2.83 -0.23
C LEU A 120 2.18 -3.50 -1.50
N LEU A 121 1.36 -3.49 -2.54
CA LEU A 121 1.76 -3.94 -3.86
C LEU A 121 1.45 -2.85 -4.87
N TYR A 122 2.49 -2.31 -5.48
CA TYR A 122 2.36 -1.33 -6.57
C TYR A 122 2.26 -2.08 -7.88
N VAL A 123 1.24 -1.77 -8.67
CA VAL A 123 0.99 -2.49 -9.93
C VAL A 123 0.81 -1.48 -11.06
N ALA A 124 1.50 -1.72 -12.18
CA ALA A 124 1.27 -0.94 -13.39
C ALA A 124 -0.07 -1.34 -14.02
N PRO A 125 -0.81 -0.39 -14.61
CA PRO A 125 -2.12 -0.71 -15.20
C PRO A 125 -2.09 -1.85 -16.22
N GLU A 126 -1.06 -1.89 -17.08
CA GLU A 126 -0.92 -2.94 -18.09
C GLU A 126 -0.65 -4.31 -17.46
N THR A 127 0.03 -4.34 -16.33
CA THR A 127 0.29 -5.59 -15.60
C THR A 127 -0.99 -6.11 -14.96
N LEU A 128 -1.85 -5.21 -14.51
CA LEU A 128 -3.12 -5.58 -13.90
C LEU A 128 -4.05 -6.31 -14.86
N LYS A 129 -3.86 -6.13 -16.18
CA LYS A 129 -4.66 -6.79 -17.19
C LYS A 129 -4.23 -8.24 -17.43
N LYS A 130 -3.07 -8.64 -16.95
CA LYS A 130 -2.57 -10.00 -17.16
C LYS A 130 -3.35 -10.98 -16.30
N GLU A 131 -3.67 -12.13 -16.91
CA GLU A 131 -4.45 -13.16 -16.25
C GLU A 131 -3.76 -13.70 -15.01
N GLU A 132 -2.46 -13.92 -15.08
CA GLU A 132 -1.69 -14.41 -13.94
C GLU A 132 -1.67 -13.41 -12.77
N THR A 133 -1.71 -12.11 -13.06
CA THR A 133 -1.79 -11.09 -12.01
C THR A 133 -3.15 -11.15 -11.32
N ILE A 134 -4.21 -11.23 -12.11
CA ILE A 134 -5.57 -11.33 -11.57
C ILE A 134 -5.72 -12.59 -10.73
N ASP A 135 -5.18 -13.71 -11.19
CA ASP A 135 -5.23 -14.96 -10.44
C ASP A 135 -4.50 -14.86 -9.11
N LEU A 136 -3.36 -14.20 -9.08
CA LEU A 136 -2.64 -13.97 -7.83
C LEU A 136 -3.48 -13.13 -6.86
N LEU A 137 -4.07 -12.03 -7.34
CA LEU A 137 -4.84 -11.13 -6.50
C LEU A 137 -6.09 -11.80 -5.93
N LYS A 138 -6.65 -12.78 -6.62
CA LYS A 138 -7.80 -13.54 -6.12
C LYS A 138 -7.45 -14.46 -4.96
N GLN A 139 -6.17 -14.78 -4.80
CA GLN A 139 -5.71 -15.72 -3.76
C GLN A 139 -5.30 -15.03 -2.47
N VAL A 140 -5.27 -13.71 -2.46
CA VAL A 140 -4.82 -12.92 -1.30
C VAL A 140 -5.93 -12.03 -0.80
N LYS A 141 -5.83 -11.64 0.48
CA LYS A 141 -6.76 -10.67 1.03
C LYS A 141 -6.31 -9.28 0.63
N ILE A 142 -7.19 -8.54 -0.01
CA ILE A 142 -6.94 -7.16 -0.41
C ILE A 142 -7.58 -6.23 0.61
N SER A 143 -6.78 -5.36 1.23
CA SER A 143 -7.29 -4.42 2.21
C SER A 143 -8.04 -3.26 1.54
N PHE A 144 -7.45 -2.68 0.50
CA PHE A 144 -8.09 -1.66 -0.32
C PHE A 144 -7.31 -1.47 -1.61
N VAL A 145 -7.87 -0.69 -2.52
CA VAL A 145 -7.21 -0.34 -3.78
C VAL A 145 -7.06 1.18 -3.84
N ALA A 146 -5.86 1.64 -4.13
CA ALA A 146 -5.57 3.05 -4.35
C ALA A 146 -5.14 3.26 -5.79
N VAL A 147 -5.66 4.31 -6.43
CA VAL A 147 -5.24 4.70 -7.77
C VAL A 147 -4.45 6.00 -7.63
N ASP A 148 -3.15 5.90 -7.79
CA ASP A 148 -2.26 7.06 -7.71
C ASP A 148 -2.06 7.66 -9.10
N GLU A 149 -1.92 8.97 -9.15
CA GLU A 149 -1.79 9.69 -10.43
C GLU A 149 -2.97 9.38 -11.36
N ALA A 150 -4.19 9.43 -10.82
CA ALA A 150 -5.40 9.04 -11.56
C ALA A 150 -5.58 9.83 -12.85
N HIS A 151 -5.10 11.07 -12.91
CA HIS A 151 -5.17 11.90 -14.10
C HIS A 151 -4.35 11.35 -15.28
N CYS A 152 -3.41 10.44 -15.04
CA CYS A 152 -2.60 9.80 -16.06
C CYS A 152 -3.25 8.53 -16.61
N ILE A 153 -4.34 8.07 -15.99
CA ILE A 153 -5.03 6.83 -16.38
C ILE A 153 -6.31 7.22 -17.10
N SER A 154 -6.37 6.92 -18.37
CA SER A 154 -7.54 7.24 -19.18
C SER A 154 -8.25 5.98 -19.68
#